data_91171b3c1a4b5d94e9f04a33dfc62cd5
#
_entry.id   91171b3c1a4b5d94e9f04a33dfc62cd5
#
_cell.length_a   1.000
_cell.length_b   1.000
_cell.length_c   1.000
_cell.angle_alpha   90.00
_cell.angle_beta   90.00
_cell.angle_gamma   90.00
#
_symmetry.space_group_name_H-M   'P 1'
#
loop_
_entity.id
_entity.type
_entity.pdbx_description
1 polymer ?
#
loop_
_entity_poly.entity_id
_entity_poly.type
_entity_poly.pdbx_seq_one_letter_code
_entity_poly.pdbx_strand_id
1 'polypeptide(L)'
;ELVTVTNPNNINDKTGFGAVDHVYQIGKYEVTIGQYTTFLNAIAHESDPYMLWNKSMMSANVQGINRTGSAGNYSYSVMQASTTGTSSESMPITGVSWFSAARFANWMANGQPAGVEDSTTTENGTYNLNGATSGTAVAKNTINPNTGAAPTFYIPSENEWYKAAYYNGAGTYYSFATQSNTLPGNNVNSTSSNQANYLDDAGNGYSVSQSPALS
;
A
#
# COMPACT_ATOMS: atom_id res chain seq x y z
N GLU A 1 0.48 1.37 12.05
CA GLU A 1 1.74 1.23 12.81
C GLU A 1 2.91 1.47 11.88
N LEU A 2 3.86 2.36 12.26
CA LEU A 2 5.11 2.60 11.56
C LEU A 2 6.26 1.93 12.31
N VAL A 3 7.23 1.41 11.58
CA VAL A 3 8.48 0.86 12.10
C VAL A 3 9.67 1.66 11.59
N THR A 4 10.67 1.85 12.44
CA THR A 4 11.89 2.59 12.07
C THR A 4 12.89 1.65 11.42
N VAL A 5 13.34 2.00 10.22
CA VAL A 5 14.43 1.33 9.52
C VAL A 5 15.71 2.11 9.76
N THR A 6 16.64 1.49 10.47
CA THR A 6 17.90 2.07 10.92
C THR A 6 19.07 1.69 10.02
N ASN A 7 20.31 1.90 10.50
CA ASN A 7 21.56 1.60 9.79
C ASN A 7 21.69 2.33 8.45
N PRO A 8 21.71 3.69 8.47
CA PRO A 8 21.97 4.48 7.27
C PRO A 8 23.35 4.15 6.70
N ASN A 9 23.52 4.39 5.39
CA ASN A 9 24.76 4.11 4.65
C ASN A 9 25.11 2.61 4.56
N ASN A 10 24.12 1.71 4.68
CA ASN A 10 24.31 0.31 4.36
C ASN A 10 24.62 0.13 2.86
N ILE A 11 25.36 -0.90 2.52
CA ILE A 11 25.67 -1.25 1.12
C ILE A 11 24.49 -1.94 0.44
N ASN A 12 24.45 -1.93 -0.88
CA ASN A 12 23.50 -2.71 -1.65
C ASN A 12 23.66 -4.22 -1.43
N ASP A 13 22.59 -4.96 -1.65
CA ASP A 13 22.66 -6.39 -1.89
C ASP A 13 23.31 -6.68 -3.26
N LYS A 14 23.60 -7.96 -3.51
CA LYS A 14 24.09 -8.49 -4.81
C LYS A 14 23.16 -8.16 -5.99
N THR A 15 21.90 -7.85 -5.73
CA THR A 15 20.91 -7.39 -6.72
C THR A 15 21.12 -5.95 -7.16
N GLY A 16 21.94 -5.17 -6.44
CA GLY A 16 22.17 -3.76 -6.69
C GLY A 16 21.20 -2.84 -5.93
N PHE A 17 20.32 -3.39 -5.10
CA PHE A 17 19.31 -2.63 -4.35
C PHE A 17 19.56 -2.65 -2.84
N GLY A 18 18.89 -1.73 -2.12
CA GLY A 18 18.80 -1.69 -0.68
C GLY A 18 19.73 -0.70 0.02
N ALA A 19 20.66 -0.02 -0.67
CA ALA A 19 21.44 1.03 -0.05
C ALA A 19 20.58 2.27 0.23
N VAL A 20 20.53 2.70 1.49
CA VAL A 20 19.80 3.89 1.94
C VAL A 20 20.71 4.68 2.90
N ASP A 21 20.86 5.97 2.65
CA ASP A 21 21.79 6.86 3.37
C ASP A 21 21.17 7.54 4.61
N HIS A 22 19.90 7.31 4.87
CA HIS A 22 19.14 7.93 5.96
C HIS A 22 18.31 6.90 6.76
N VAL A 23 17.89 7.33 7.96
CA VAL A 23 16.90 6.62 8.77
C VAL A 23 15.50 7.04 8.33
N TYR A 24 14.58 6.11 8.19
CA TYR A 24 13.21 6.38 7.80
C TYR A 24 12.22 5.49 8.55
N GLN A 25 10.94 5.82 8.42
CA GLN A 25 9.85 4.98 8.90
C GLN A 25 9.04 4.44 7.73
N ILE A 26 8.58 3.20 7.86
CA ILE A 26 7.73 2.54 6.87
C ILE A 26 6.58 1.83 7.57
N GLY A 27 5.48 1.61 6.88
CA GLY A 27 4.38 0.79 7.39
C GLY A 27 4.88 -0.61 7.73
N LYS A 28 4.55 -1.10 8.93
CA LYS A 28 4.81 -2.49 9.32
C LYS A 28 4.01 -3.46 8.46
N TYR A 29 2.85 -3.02 8.04
CA TYR A 29 1.93 -3.71 7.15
C TYR A 29 1.62 -2.82 5.95
N GLU A 30 1.15 -3.41 4.89
CA GLU A 30 0.60 -2.69 3.75
C GLU A 30 -0.60 -1.84 4.17
N VAL A 31 -0.97 -0.85 3.36
CA VAL A 31 -2.20 -0.08 3.55
C VAL A 31 -3.38 -1.03 3.46
N THR A 32 -4.24 -1.01 4.48
CA THR A 32 -5.37 -1.93 4.56
C THR A 32 -6.57 -1.45 3.75
N ILE A 33 -7.46 -2.39 3.44
CA ILE A 33 -8.76 -2.12 2.79
C ILE A 33 -9.55 -1.09 3.61
N GLY A 34 -9.57 -1.22 4.95
CA GLY A 34 -10.25 -0.27 5.83
C GLY A 34 -9.69 1.15 5.76
N GLN A 35 -8.35 1.28 5.76
CA GLN A 35 -7.69 2.58 5.63
C GLN A 35 -7.99 3.24 4.29
N TYR A 36 -7.94 2.47 3.21
CA TYR A 36 -8.24 2.99 1.88
C TYR A 36 -9.73 3.31 1.71
N THR A 37 -10.62 2.56 2.34
CA THR A 37 -12.07 2.86 2.39
C THR A 37 -12.34 4.19 3.09
N THR A 38 -11.63 4.47 4.19
CA THR A 38 -11.70 5.77 4.89
C THR A 38 -11.28 6.92 3.96
N PHE A 39 -10.19 6.75 3.23
CA PHE A 39 -9.72 7.71 2.24
C PHE A 39 -10.78 7.97 1.16
N LEU A 40 -11.35 6.93 0.55
CA LEU A 40 -12.37 7.08 -0.48
C LEU A 40 -13.61 7.83 0.02
N ASN A 41 -14.10 7.50 1.22
CA ASN A 41 -15.25 8.19 1.81
C ASN A 41 -14.94 9.65 2.16
N ALA A 42 -13.67 9.98 2.45
CA ALA A 42 -13.27 11.34 2.75
C ALA A 42 -13.23 12.24 1.53
N ILE A 43 -12.83 11.72 0.33
CA ILE A 43 -12.50 12.57 -0.81
C ILE A 43 -13.20 12.21 -2.13
N ALA A 44 -13.69 10.97 -2.28
CA ALA A 44 -14.33 10.48 -3.51
C ALA A 44 -15.85 10.35 -3.40
N HIS A 45 -16.45 10.97 -2.38
CA HIS A 45 -17.89 10.90 -2.11
C HIS A 45 -18.73 11.59 -3.20
N GLU A 46 -18.33 12.79 -3.62
CA GLU A 46 -19.07 13.55 -4.64
C GLU A 46 -18.74 13.07 -6.05
N SER A 47 -17.48 12.78 -6.31
CA SER A 47 -16.98 12.31 -7.60
C SER A 47 -15.70 11.53 -7.42
N ASP A 48 -15.31 10.74 -8.41
CA ASP A 48 -14.06 9.98 -8.44
C ASP A 48 -13.43 10.11 -9.84
N PRO A 49 -12.99 11.34 -10.22
CA PRO A 49 -12.47 11.62 -11.56
C PRO A 49 -11.17 10.89 -11.88
N TYR A 50 -10.40 10.53 -10.87
CA TYR A 50 -9.10 9.84 -11.06
C TYR A 50 -9.18 8.34 -10.79
N MET A 51 -10.38 7.79 -10.66
CA MET A 51 -10.63 6.36 -10.46
C MET A 51 -9.85 5.77 -9.29
N LEU A 52 -9.90 6.44 -8.15
CA LEU A 52 -9.31 5.96 -6.89
C LEU A 52 -9.95 4.63 -6.48
N TRP A 53 -11.24 4.51 -6.74
CA TRP A 53 -11.93 3.23 -6.69
C TRP A 53 -12.06 2.66 -8.10
N ASN A 54 -11.84 1.36 -8.25
CA ASN A 54 -12.12 0.66 -9.49
C ASN A 54 -12.78 -0.70 -9.23
N LYS A 55 -13.47 -1.22 -10.24
CA LYS A 55 -14.28 -2.43 -10.12
C LYS A 55 -13.49 -3.69 -9.73
N SER A 56 -12.19 -3.73 -9.99
CA SER A 56 -11.34 -4.87 -9.60
C SER A 56 -11.23 -5.03 -8.09
N MET A 57 -11.43 -3.96 -7.32
CA MET A 57 -11.47 -4.01 -5.86
C MET A 57 -12.64 -4.84 -5.31
N MET A 58 -13.68 -5.09 -6.14
CA MET A 58 -14.84 -5.93 -5.79
C MET A 58 -14.70 -7.38 -6.27
N SER A 59 -13.62 -7.76 -6.92
CA SER A 59 -13.47 -9.10 -7.48
C SER A 59 -13.55 -10.17 -6.38
N ALA A 60 -14.03 -11.35 -6.75
CA ALA A 60 -14.26 -12.46 -5.80
C ALA A 60 -12.98 -12.88 -5.04
N ASN A 61 -11.81 -12.68 -5.64
CA ASN A 61 -10.51 -13.02 -5.04
C ASN A 61 -9.95 -11.92 -4.13
N VAL A 62 -10.48 -10.69 -4.22
CA VAL A 62 -10.01 -9.52 -3.48
C VAL A 62 -10.96 -9.17 -2.36
N GLN A 63 -12.27 -9.08 -2.68
CA GLN A 63 -13.36 -8.72 -1.75
C GLN A 63 -13.01 -7.51 -0.88
N GLY A 64 -12.52 -6.46 -1.54
CA GLY A 64 -11.97 -5.28 -0.89
C GLY A 64 -13.04 -4.25 -0.57
N ILE A 65 -13.41 -3.42 -1.57
CA ILE A 65 -14.26 -2.24 -1.36
C ILE A 65 -15.43 -2.23 -2.33
N ASN A 66 -16.63 -2.24 -1.80
CA ASN A 66 -17.86 -2.02 -2.54
C ASN A 66 -18.15 -0.51 -2.65
N ARG A 67 -18.62 -0.06 -3.84
CA ARG A 67 -19.15 1.28 -4.05
C ARG A 67 -20.63 1.23 -4.37
N THR A 68 -21.42 2.04 -3.68
CA THR A 68 -22.85 2.23 -3.92
C THR A 68 -23.14 3.70 -4.23
N GLY A 69 -24.37 4.00 -4.64
CA GLY A 69 -24.78 5.36 -5.01
C GLY A 69 -24.43 5.72 -6.45
N SER A 70 -24.45 7.02 -6.73
CA SER A 70 -24.15 7.63 -8.03
C SER A 70 -23.29 8.89 -7.84
N ALA A 71 -22.82 9.47 -8.93
CA ALA A 71 -22.08 10.74 -8.88
C ALA A 71 -22.89 11.80 -8.09
N GLY A 72 -22.24 12.47 -7.17
CA GLY A 72 -22.81 13.37 -6.17
C GLY A 72 -23.09 12.71 -4.82
N ASN A 73 -23.11 11.39 -4.73
CA ASN A 73 -23.42 10.67 -3.48
C ASN A 73 -22.91 9.22 -3.49
N TYR A 74 -21.62 9.04 -3.71
CA TYR A 74 -20.99 7.72 -3.57
C TYR A 74 -20.76 7.35 -2.10
N SER A 75 -20.86 6.07 -1.80
CA SER A 75 -20.51 5.51 -0.50
C SER A 75 -19.67 4.26 -0.70
N TYR A 76 -18.62 4.13 0.09
CA TYR A 76 -17.66 3.04 0.03
C TYR A 76 -17.71 2.24 1.32
N SER A 77 -17.76 0.92 1.19
CA SER A 77 -17.79 0.01 2.34
C SER A 77 -16.87 -1.17 2.14
N VAL A 78 -16.24 -1.60 3.22
CA VAL A 78 -15.43 -2.83 3.24
C VAL A 78 -16.34 -4.02 2.97
N MET A 79 -15.90 -4.91 2.09
CA MET A 79 -16.60 -6.17 1.81
C MET A 79 -16.25 -7.23 2.87
N GLN A 80 -17.07 -8.25 2.97
CA GLN A 80 -16.76 -9.44 3.76
C GLN A 80 -16.13 -10.49 2.86
N ALA A 81 -15.12 -11.17 3.35
CA ALA A 81 -14.51 -12.30 2.64
C ALA A 81 -15.57 -13.39 2.47
N SER A 82 -15.81 -13.81 1.22
CA SER A 82 -16.90 -14.74 0.86
C SER A 82 -16.80 -16.12 1.51
N THR A 83 -15.60 -16.50 1.92
CA THR A 83 -15.29 -17.83 2.42
C THR A 83 -15.40 -17.96 3.94
N THR A 84 -15.23 -16.86 4.67
CA THR A 84 -15.25 -16.85 6.14
C THR A 84 -16.35 -16.00 6.74
N GLY A 85 -16.98 -15.12 5.92
CA GLY A 85 -17.92 -14.10 6.41
C GLY A 85 -17.26 -13.04 7.31
N THR A 86 -15.92 -13.06 7.42
CA THR A 86 -15.14 -12.10 8.22
C THR A 86 -14.92 -10.82 7.41
N SER A 87 -14.82 -9.68 8.07
CA SER A 87 -14.45 -8.42 7.44
C SER A 87 -13.07 -8.50 6.81
N SER A 88 -12.91 -8.01 5.59
CA SER A 88 -11.61 -7.86 4.92
C SER A 88 -10.87 -6.58 5.32
N GLU A 89 -11.34 -5.85 6.33
CA GLU A 89 -10.85 -4.54 6.73
C GLU A 89 -9.34 -4.48 6.96
N SER A 90 -8.78 -5.51 7.59
CA SER A 90 -7.36 -5.60 7.93
C SER A 90 -6.50 -6.22 6.82
N MET A 91 -7.09 -6.65 5.71
CA MET A 91 -6.35 -7.19 4.57
C MET A 91 -5.71 -6.06 3.74
N PRO A 92 -4.58 -6.32 3.05
CA PRO A 92 -3.97 -5.34 2.15
C PRO A 92 -4.92 -4.92 1.03
N ILE A 93 -4.95 -3.61 0.73
CA ILE A 93 -5.67 -3.11 -0.44
C ILE A 93 -4.96 -3.54 -1.73
N THR A 94 -5.74 -3.91 -2.75
CA THR A 94 -5.25 -4.25 -4.08
C THR A 94 -5.95 -3.42 -5.14
N GLY A 95 -5.47 -3.46 -6.39
CA GLY A 95 -6.06 -2.70 -7.50
C GLY A 95 -5.78 -1.20 -7.43
N VAL A 96 -4.76 -0.78 -6.68
CA VAL A 96 -4.33 0.61 -6.53
C VAL A 96 -3.21 0.90 -7.53
N SER A 97 -3.40 1.92 -8.38
CA SER A 97 -2.35 2.41 -9.27
C SER A 97 -1.30 3.21 -8.49
N TRP A 98 -0.12 3.41 -9.09
CA TRP A 98 0.89 4.31 -8.51
C TRP A 98 0.33 5.73 -8.30
N PHE A 99 -0.46 6.23 -9.24
CA PHE A 99 -1.08 7.56 -9.15
C PHE A 99 -2.14 7.64 -8.05
N SER A 100 -2.88 6.56 -7.83
CA SER A 100 -3.82 6.47 -6.70
C SER A 100 -3.08 6.38 -5.35
N ALA A 101 -1.96 5.65 -5.29
CA ALA A 101 -1.10 5.61 -4.10
C ALA A 101 -0.46 6.98 -3.82
N ALA A 102 -0.06 7.72 -4.85
CA ALA A 102 0.48 9.07 -4.69
C ALA A 102 -0.59 10.05 -4.16
N ARG A 103 -1.86 9.93 -4.60
CA ARG A 103 -3.00 10.69 -4.05
C ARG A 103 -3.27 10.35 -2.59
N PHE A 104 -3.18 9.09 -2.24
CA PHE A 104 -3.27 8.65 -0.83
C PHE A 104 -2.14 9.26 0.01
N ALA A 105 -0.89 9.26 -0.48
CA ALA A 105 0.24 9.88 0.20
C ALA A 105 0.06 11.41 0.35
N ASN A 106 -0.46 12.10 -0.67
CA ASN A 106 -0.81 13.52 -0.58
C ASN A 106 -1.88 13.77 0.49
N TRP A 107 -2.95 12.98 0.49
CA TRP A 107 -4.02 13.08 1.47
C TRP A 107 -3.50 12.90 2.90
N MET A 108 -2.64 11.90 3.13
CA MET A 108 -1.98 11.68 4.42
C MET A 108 -1.11 12.88 4.82
N ALA A 109 -0.29 13.40 3.89
CA ALA A 109 0.60 14.54 4.12
C ALA A 109 -0.16 15.86 4.36
N ASN A 110 -1.39 15.98 3.84
CA ASN A 110 -2.28 17.13 4.04
C ASN A 110 -3.11 17.03 5.33
N GLY A 111 -2.91 16.00 6.16
CA GLY A 111 -3.62 15.81 7.41
C GLY A 111 -4.99 15.16 7.26
N GLN A 112 -5.20 14.40 6.20
CA GLN A 112 -6.42 13.62 5.93
C GLN A 112 -7.68 14.49 5.79
N PRO A 113 -7.66 15.54 4.96
CA PRO A 113 -8.81 16.43 4.81
C PRO A 113 -10.00 15.69 4.18
N ALA A 114 -11.22 16.15 4.49
CA ALA A 114 -12.42 15.79 3.75
C ALA A 114 -12.66 16.82 2.63
N GLY A 115 -13.24 16.36 1.50
CA GLY A 115 -13.57 17.23 0.38
C GLY A 115 -13.61 16.49 -0.95
N VAL A 116 -13.30 17.18 -2.03
CA VAL A 116 -13.17 16.62 -3.37
C VAL A 116 -11.70 16.38 -3.72
N GLU A 117 -11.45 15.66 -4.80
CA GLU A 117 -10.11 15.39 -5.32
C GLU A 117 -9.50 16.61 -5.99
N ASP A 118 -8.94 17.54 -5.22
CA ASP A 118 -8.35 18.78 -5.69
C ASP A 118 -6.96 19.06 -5.12
N SER A 119 -6.42 20.27 -5.38
CA SER A 119 -5.08 20.65 -4.94
C SER A 119 -4.91 20.73 -3.42
N THR A 120 -6.00 20.85 -2.67
CA THR A 120 -5.97 20.94 -1.20
C THR A 120 -6.06 19.57 -0.51
N THR A 121 -6.46 18.55 -1.27
CA THR A 121 -6.68 17.20 -0.75
C THR A 121 -5.70 16.17 -1.33
N THR A 122 -5.75 15.93 -2.64
CA THR A 122 -5.05 14.79 -3.28
C THR A 122 -4.10 15.18 -4.41
N GLU A 123 -4.34 16.31 -5.10
CA GLU A 123 -3.59 16.65 -6.31
C GLU A 123 -2.26 17.36 -6.02
N ASN A 124 -2.11 17.89 -4.79
CA ASN A 124 -0.86 18.48 -4.34
C ASN A 124 -0.62 18.16 -2.85
N GLY A 125 0.64 18.08 -2.47
CA GLY A 125 1.06 17.68 -1.11
C GLY A 125 2.51 17.21 -1.13
N THR A 126 2.74 15.92 -1.04
CA THR A 126 4.04 15.28 -1.30
C THR A 126 4.39 15.29 -2.79
N TYR A 127 3.40 15.02 -3.63
CA TYR A 127 3.52 14.94 -5.08
C TYR A 127 2.68 16.04 -5.73
N ASN A 128 3.24 16.71 -6.74
CA ASN A 128 2.48 17.64 -7.58
C ASN A 128 1.88 16.85 -8.76
N LEU A 129 0.67 16.32 -8.58
CA LEU A 129 -0.01 15.47 -9.56
C LEU A 129 -0.75 16.28 -10.63
N ASN A 130 -1.43 17.36 -10.21
CA ASN A 130 -2.16 18.28 -11.11
C ASN A 130 -2.98 17.54 -12.19
N GLY A 131 -3.76 16.55 -11.79
CA GLY A 131 -4.59 15.75 -12.67
C GLY A 131 -3.90 14.58 -13.38
N ALA A 132 -2.60 14.36 -13.18
CA ALA A 132 -1.88 13.27 -13.84
C ALA A 132 -2.41 11.89 -13.41
N THR A 133 -2.65 11.03 -14.40
CA THR A 133 -3.06 9.61 -14.24
C THR A 133 -2.13 8.64 -14.95
N SER A 134 -1.14 9.16 -15.67
CA SER A 134 -0.13 8.43 -16.40
C SER A 134 1.14 9.25 -16.53
N GLY A 135 2.23 8.62 -16.92
CA GLY A 135 3.53 9.26 -17.09
C GLY A 135 4.64 8.54 -16.34
N THR A 136 5.88 8.98 -16.55
CA THR A 136 7.10 8.34 -16.00
C THR A 136 7.74 9.15 -14.87
N ALA A 137 7.32 10.39 -14.66
CA ALA A 137 7.88 11.26 -13.63
C ALA A 137 6.80 12.17 -13.05
N VAL A 138 6.80 12.28 -11.74
CA VAL A 138 5.98 13.23 -10.98
C VAL A 138 6.91 13.99 -10.03
N ALA A 139 6.78 15.31 -10.02
CA ALA A 139 7.58 16.16 -9.13
C ALA A 139 7.20 15.91 -7.67
N LYS A 140 8.22 15.73 -6.81
CA LYS A 140 8.08 15.76 -5.36
C LYS A 140 8.27 17.19 -4.86
N ASN A 141 7.42 17.62 -3.94
CA ASN A 141 7.58 18.90 -3.28
C ASN A 141 8.55 18.77 -2.11
N THR A 142 9.44 19.73 -1.96
CA THR A 142 10.28 19.88 -0.77
C THR A 142 9.51 20.50 0.41
N ILE A 143 8.53 21.34 0.09
CA ILE A 143 7.56 21.91 1.02
C ILE A 143 6.17 21.60 0.50
N ASN A 144 5.34 21.02 1.34
CA ASN A 144 3.93 20.79 1.05
C ASN A 144 3.21 22.14 1.00
N PRO A 145 2.61 22.53 -0.15
CA PRO A 145 1.99 23.84 -0.31
C PRO A 145 0.75 24.03 0.58
N ASN A 146 0.13 22.94 1.03
CA ASN A 146 -1.07 23.00 1.87
C ASN A 146 -0.76 23.17 3.36
N THR A 147 0.40 22.70 3.82
CA THR A 147 0.78 22.75 5.24
C THR A 147 1.92 23.73 5.52
N GLY A 148 2.68 24.12 4.49
CA GLY A 148 3.89 24.94 4.64
C GLY A 148 5.09 24.20 5.26
N ALA A 149 5.00 22.90 5.48
CA ALA A 149 6.03 22.05 6.06
C ALA A 149 6.57 21.03 5.06
N ALA A 150 7.71 20.43 5.33
CA ALA A 150 8.21 19.30 4.55
C ALA A 150 7.20 18.14 4.63
N PRO A 151 6.87 17.48 3.51
CA PRO A 151 5.98 16.33 3.53
C PRO A 151 6.55 15.18 4.37
N THR A 152 5.67 14.43 5.03
CA THR A 152 6.04 13.33 5.92
C THR A 152 5.63 11.95 5.41
N PHE A 153 4.79 11.88 4.37
CA PHE A 153 4.32 10.63 3.78
C PHE A 153 4.73 10.55 2.31
N TYR A 154 5.40 9.46 1.96
CA TYR A 154 5.91 9.19 0.61
C TYR A 154 5.61 7.75 0.21
N ILE A 155 5.54 7.48 -1.08
CA ILE A 155 5.72 6.12 -1.60
C ILE A 155 7.21 5.80 -1.44
N PRO A 156 7.59 4.71 -0.77
CA PRO A 156 9.00 4.37 -0.60
C PRO A 156 9.67 4.18 -1.95
N SER A 157 10.93 4.55 -2.04
CA SER A 157 11.78 4.17 -3.15
C SER A 157 12.02 2.66 -3.16
N GLU A 158 12.45 2.11 -4.29
CA GLU A 158 12.80 0.69 -4.40
C GLU A 158 13.88 0.28 -3.37
N ASN A 159 14.86 1.12 -3.15
CA ASN A 159 15.91 0.88 -2.16
C ASN A 159 15.38 0.88 -0.72
N GLU A 160 14.52 1.81 -0.36
CA GLU A 160 13.89 1.86 0.97
C GLU A 160 13.00 0.64 1.20
N TRP A 161 12.16 0.31 0.22
CA TRP A 161 11.30 -0.88 0.30
C TRP A 161 12.15 -2.16 0.40
N TYR A 162 13.16 -2.31 -0.47
CA TYR A 162 14.04 -3.47 -0.48
C TYR A 162 14.79 -3.65 0.84
N LYS A 163 15.33 -2.55 1.38
CA LYS A 163 15.99 -2.56 2.68
C LYS A 163 15.04 -2.99 3.79
N ALA A 164 13.85 -2.42 3.85
CA ALA A 164 12.85 -2.75 4.87
C ALA A 164 12.43 -4.22 4.82
N ALA A 165 12.31 -4.79 3.61
CA ALA A 165 11.86 -6.17 3.41
C ALA A 165 12.94 -7.23 3.68
N TYR A 166 14.21 -6.94 3.32
CA TYR A 166 15.25 -7.99 3.26
C TYR A 166 16.46 -7.75 4.15
N TYR A 167 16.74 -6.51 4.59
CA TYR A 167 17.95 -6.20 5.34
C TYR A 167 17.90 -6.79 6.75
N ASN A 168 18.94 -7.52 7.16
CA ASN A 168 18.98 -8.19 8.46
C ASN A 168 19.50 -7.32 9.62
N GLY A 169 19.82 -6.05 9.35
CA GLY A 169 20.37 -5.12 10.35
C GLY A 169 21.88 -5.30 10.63
N ALA A 170 22.53 -6.33 10.08
CA ALA A 170 23.92 -6.67 10.34
C ALA A 170 24.81 -6.64 9.08
N GLY A 171 24.40 -5.93 8.04
CA GLY A 171 25.21 -5.71 6.81
C GLY A 171 24.94 -6.73 5.70
N THR A 172 23.98 -7.63 5.85
CA THR A 172 23.58 -8.60 4.82
C THR A 172 22.06 -8.59 4.62
N TYR A 173 21.59 -9.34 3.61
CA TYR A 173 20.20 -9.43 3.24
C TYR A 173 19.72 -10.87 3.24
N TYR A 174 18.50 -11.08 3.68
CA TYR A 174 17.81 -12.35 3.54
C TYR A 174 17.41 -12.61 2.09
N SER A 175 17.28 -13.87 1.73
CA SER A 175 16.78 -14.28 0.42
C SER A 175 15.26 -14.06 0.28
N PHE A 176 14.54 -14.02 1.40
CA PHE A 176 13.08 -13.87 1.44
C PHE A 176 12.66 -12.82 2.48
N ALA A 177 11.61 -12.07 2.17
CA ALA A 177 11.05 -11.03 3.05
C ALA A 177 10.51 -11.56 4.40
N THR A 178 10.38 -12.85 4.55
CA THR A 178 10.07 -13.53 5.81
C THR A 178 11.25 -13.59 6.78
N GLN A 179 12.30 -12.81 6.55
CA GLN A 179 13.56 -12.80 7.31
C GLN A 179 14.22 -14.19 7.33
N SER A 180 14.23 -14.86 6.20
CA SER A 180 14.76 -16.22 6.06
C SER A 180 15.59 -16.37 4.77
N ASN A 181 16.58 -17.26 4.81
CA ASN A 181 17.29 -17.75 3.63
C ASN A 181 16.72 -19.09 3.11
N THR A 182 15.72 -19.62 3.80
CA THR A 182 14.99 -20.83 3.39
C THR A 182 13.65 -20.41 2.78
N LEU A 183 13.25 -21.07 1.70
CA LEU A 183 11.97 -20.83 1.03
C LEU A 183 10.82 -20.87 2.04
N PRO A 184 9.98 -19.84 2.11
CA PRO A 184 8.82 -19.84 2.99
C PRO A 184 7.80 -20.90 2.55
N GLY A 185 7.07 -21.45 3.51
CA GLY A 185 5.89 -22.25 3.22
C GLY A 185 4.75 -21.36 2.72
N ASN A 186 3.87 -21.93 1.89
CA ASN A 186 2.67 -21.24 1.37
C ASN A 186 1.41 -21.72 2.09
N ASN A 187 1.40 -21.61 3.41
CA ASN A 187 0.24 -21.96 4.24
C ASN A 187 0.05 -20.90 5.33
N VAL A 188 -0.81 -19.90 5.06
CA VAL A 188 -1.05 -18.79 6.00
C VAL A 188 -1.79 -19.21 7.28
N ASN A 189 -2.37 -20.42 7.34
CA ASN A 189 -2.91 -21.01 8.57
C ASN A 189 -1.85 -21.74 9.40
N SER A 190 -0.64 -21.87 8.89
CA SER A 190 0.43 -22.50 9.65
C SER A 190 0.87 -21.61 10.81
N THR A 191 1.14 -22.22 11.96
CA THR A 191 1.77 -21.53 13.11
C THR A 191 3.27 -21.36 12.96
N SER A 192 3.87 -21.88 11.87
CA SER A 192 5.29 -21.74 11.58
C SER A 192 5.63 -20.29 11.20
N SER A 193 6.78 -19.80 11.66
CA SER A 193 7.19 -18.40 11.47
C SER A 193 7.60 -18.05 10.03
N ASN A 194 7.99 -19.03 9.21
CA ASN A 194 8.44 -18.81 7.83
C ASN A 194 7.32 -19.20 6.85
N GLN A 195 6.29 -18.35 6.77
CA GLN A 195 5.16 -18.53 5.84
C GLN A 195 4.93 -17.25 5.06
N ALA A 196 4.48 -17.35 3.82
CA ALA A 196 4.09 -16.24 2.97
C ALA A 196 2.97 -16.64 2.01
N ASN A 197 2.15 -15.67 1.62
CA ASN A 197 1.18 -15.84 0.55
C ASN A 197 1.83 -15.48 -0.79
N TYR A 198 2.17 -16.45 -1.58
CA TYR A 198 2.78 -16.27 -2.91
C TYR A 198 2.24 -17.31 -3.89
N LEU A 199 2.43 -17.05 -5.19
CA LEU A 199 2.10 -18.03 -6.22
C LEU A 199 3.10 -19.19 -6.13
N ASP A 200 2.61 -20.36 -5.76
CA ASP A 200 3.42 -21.56 -5.71
C ASP A 200 3.48 -22.22 -7.11
N ASP A 201 4.66 -22.27 -7.69
CA ASP A 201 4.92 -22.90 -8.99
C ASP A 201 4.63 -24.40 -9.01
N ALA A 202 4.50 -25.04 -7.83
CA ALA A 202 4.10 -26.44 -7.71
C ALA A 202 2.60 -26.68 -8.01
N GLY A 203 1.87 -25.66 -8.43
CA GLY A 203 0.46 -25.77 -8.84
C GLY A 203 -0.55 -25.61 -7.72
N ASN A 204 -0.11 -25.24 -6.51
CA ASN A 204 -1.02 -25.01 -5.39
C ASN A 204 -1.65 -23.61 -5.39
N GLY A 205 -1.21 -22.72 -6.27
CA GLY A 205 -1.69 -21.34 -6.35
C GLY A 205 -1.29 -20.48 -5.14
N TYR A 206 -1.99 -19.38 -4.94
CA TYR A 206 -1.83 -18.56 -3.74
C TYR A 206 -2.48 -19.22 -2.54
N SER A 207 -1.90 -19.04 -1.37
CA SER A 207 -2.43 -19.57 -0.10
C SER A 207 -3.87 -19.15 0.15
N VAL A 208 -4.23 -17.90 -0.17
CA VAL A 208 -5.59 -17.36 -0.04
C VAL A 208 -6.61 -17.96 -1.02
N SER A 209 -6.17 -18.63 -2.07
CA SER A 209 -7.05 -19.33 -3.02
C SER A 209 -7.24 -20.81 -2.69
N GLN A 210 -6.56 -21.30 -1.65
CA GLN A 210 -6.74 -22.69 -1.18
C GLN A 210 -8.08 -22.84 -0.44
N SER A 211 -8.64 -24.05 -0.43
CA SER A 211 -9.86 -24.32 0.31
C SER A 211 -9.55 -25.07 1.62
N PRO A 212 -10.03 -24.57 2.80
CA PRO A 212 -10.74 -23.31 2.96
C PRO A 212 -9.81 -22.13 2.64
N ALA A 213 -10.36 -21.12 1.97
CA ALA A 213 -9.61 -19.90 1.72
C ALA A 213 -9.22 -19.28 3.06
N LEU A 214 -7.97 -18.91 3.16
CA LEU A 214 -7.38 -18.43 4.38
C LEU A 214 -7.73 -16.95 4.56
N SER A 215 -8.32 -16.63 5.69
CA SER A 215 -8.65 -15.28 6.12
C SER A 215 -7.42 -14.55 6.65
#